data_5f40f6d3aa1c965364a17953ccd14ba3
#
_entry.id   5f40f6d3aa1c965364a17953ccd14ba3
#
_cell.length_a   1.000
_cell.length_b   1.000
_cell.length_c   1.000
_cell.angle_alpha   90.00
_cell.angle_beta   90.00
_cell.angle_gamma   90.00
#
_symmetry.space_group_name_H-M   'P 1'
#
loop_
_entity.id
_entity.type
_entity.pdbx_description
1 polymer ?
#
loop_
_entity_poly.entity_id
_entity_poly.type
_entity_poly.pdbx_seq_one_letter_code
_entity_poly.pdbx_strand_id
1 'polypeptide(L)'
;LRRPLTGEEEGVVAELREPVRRADLEETWMRWRWLRLADEQLEAALSHLSAFLNGWKTRPEDLGKELDRVAQAAFRDQGRMDARELAEWLFARRAEIPRFRGNSKNYYAPENSNLFWVLERGMGNPISLSCIYRFVARRFGLAVEGCNFPGHFLARVTMNGRLWLVDCFNRGRFMLA
;
A
#
# COMPACT_ATOMS: atom_id res chain seq x y z
N LEU A 1 25.75 3.12 -29.88
CA LEU A 1 24.78 2.03 -29.65
C LEU A 1 25.47 1.01 -28.75
N ARG A 2 25.02 0.86 -27.48
CA ARG A 2 25.56 -0.18 -26.58
C ARG A 2 24.89 -1.51 -26.97
N ARG A 3 25.71 -2.57 -27.19
CA ARG A 3 25.17 -3.91 -27.43
C ARG A 3 24.37 -4.40 -26.20
N PRO A 4 23.32 -5.20 -26.37
CA PRO A 4 22.65 -5.85 -25.24
C PRO A 4 23.63 -6.80 -24.52
N LEU A 5 23.50 -6.90 -23.20
CA LEU A 5 24.27 -7.82 -22.37
C LEU A 5 23.91 -9.27 -22.70
N THR A 6 24.86 -10.18 -22.61
CA THR A 6 24.59 -11.62 -22.65
C THR A 6 24.03 -12.09 -21.30
N GLY A 7 23.40 -13.28 -21.25
CA GLY A 7 22.84 -13.82 -20.01
C GLY A 7 23.88 -13.98 -18.89
N GLU A 8 25.14 -14.31 -19.21
CA GLU A 8 26.27 -14.38 -18.27
C GLU A 8 26.63 -12.97 -17.73
N GLU A 9 26.70 -11.98 -18.63
CA GLU A 9 26.99 -10.58 -18.27
C GLU A 9 25.87 -9.99 -17.42
N GLU A 10 24.61 -10.36 -17.67
CA GLU A 10 23.46 -9.99 -16.85
C GLU A 10 23.54 -10.61 -15.44
N GLY A 11 23.98 -11.86 -15.31
CA GLY A 11 24.22 -12.54 -14.03
C GLY A 11 25.28 -11.84 -13.19
N VAL A 12 26.43 -11.55 -13.78
CA VAL A 12 27.52 -10.82 -13.10
C VAL A 12 27.09 -9.40 -12.69
N VAL A 13 26.37 -8.70 -13.56
CA VAL A 13 25.84 -7.37 -13.23
C VAL A 13 24.80 -7.44 -12.10
N ALA A 14 23.99 -8.49 -12.04
CA ALA A 14 23.04 -8.70 -10.97
C ALA A 14 23.75 -8.95 -9.63
N GLU A 15 24.78 -9.83 -9.61
CA GLU A 15 25.59 -10.10 -8.41
C GLU A 15 26.33 -8.86 -7.90
N LEU A 16 26.88 -8.04 -8.78
CA LEU A 16 27.54 -6.78 -8.40
C LEU A 16 26.57 -5.70 -7.93
N ARG A 17 25.32 -5.72 -8.40
CA ARG A 17 24.29 -4.77 -7.97
C ARG A 17 23.72 -5.09 -6.58
N GLU A 18 23.76 -6.34 -6.16
CA GLU A 18 23.17 -6.76 -4.86
C GLU A 18 23.83 -6.07 -3.65
N PRO A 19 25.19 -6.06 -3.49
CA PRO A 19 25.84 -5.37 -2.39
C PRO A 19 25.60 -3.85 -2.39
N VAL A 20 25.63 -3.22 -3.58
CA VAL A 20 25.37 -1.76 -3.70
C VAL A 20 23.94 -1.42 -3.31
N ARG A 21 22.98 -2.23 -3.76
CA ARG A 21 21.57 -2.07 -3.37
C ARG A 21 21.36 -2.28 -1.88
N ARG A 22 22.06 -3.22 -1.26
CA ARG A 22 21.98 -3.48 0.17
C ARG A 22 22.54 -2.32 0.99
N ALA A 23 23.66 -1.72 0.56
CA ALA A 23 24.23 -0.54 1.21
C ALA A 23 23.30 0.69 1.09
N ASP A 24 22.78 0.95 -0.11
CA ASP A 24 21.79 2.02 -0.32
C ASP A 24 20.55 1.85 0.54
N LEU A 25 20.14 0.60 0.80
CA LEU A 25 19.02 0.30 1.67
C LEU A 25 19.32 0.56 3.13
N GLU A 26 20.45 0.11 3.63
CA GLU A 26 20.81 0.34 5.01
C GLU A 26 20.86 1.84 5.28
N GLU A 27 21.36 2.63 4.34
CA GLU A 27 21.35 4.08 4.43
C GLU A 27 19.95 4.69 4.38
N THR A 28 19.13 4.28 3.41
CA THR A 28 17.76 4.81 3.24
C THR A 28 16.81 4.27 4.30
N TRP A 29 16.98 3.00 4.75
CA TRP A 29 16.24 2.41 5.85
C TRP A 29 16.40 3.19 7.15
N MET A 30 17.57 3.77 7.38
CA MET A 30 17.81 4.59 8.57
C MET A 30 17.16 5.97 8.48
N ARG A 31 16.88 6.49 7.28
CA ARG A 31 16.36 7.84 7.07
C ARG A 31 14.89 7.98 7.41
N TRP A 32 14.04 6.98 7.20
CA TRP A 32 12.61 7.07 7.50
C TRP A 32 12.30 7.41 8.96
N ARG A 33 13.19 7.04 9.89
CA ARG A 33 13.05 7.35 11.33
C ARG A 33 13.10 8.84 11.64
N TRP A 34 13.65 9.63 10.75
CA TRP A 34 13.77 11.08 10.91
C TRP A 34 12.58 11.86 10.32
N LEU A 35 11.66 11.19 9.67
CA LEU A 35 10.40 11.78 9.23
C LEU A 35 9.58 12.18 10.47
N ARG A 36 8.92 13.32 10.39
CA ARG A 36 8.22 13.88 11.57
C ARG A 36 6.83 13.29 11.75
N LEU A 37 6.17 12.93 10.67
CA LEU A 37 4.80 12.43 10.69
C LEU A 37 4.79 10.89 10.72
N ALA A 38 4.03 10.31 11.65
CA ALA A 38 3.90 8.86 11.78
C ALA A 38 3.41 8.18 10.50
N ASP A 39 2.55 8.86 9.72
CA ASP A 39 2.06 8.34 8.43
C ASP A 39 3.15 8.30 7.37
N GLU A 40 4.04 9.29 7.34
CA GLU A 40 5.19 9.32 6.43
C GLU A 40 6.20 8.26 6.80
N GLN A 41 6.45 8.08 8.11
CA GLN A 41 7.31 7.00 8.61
C GLN A 41 6.76 5.64 8.19
N LEU A 42 5.48 5.39 8.39
CA LEU A 42 4.84 4.13 8.05
C LEU A 42 4.87 3.86 6.54
N GLU A 43 4.52 4.85 5.72
CA GLU A 43 4.55 4.72 4.25
C GLU A 43 5.97 4.45 3.76
N ALA A 44 6.97 5.19 4.25
CA ALA A 44 8.37 4.98 3.89
C ALA A 44 8.88 3.60 4.32
N ALA A 45 8.60 3.17 5.55
CA ALA A 45 9.01 1.85 6.04
C ALA A 45 8.40 0.72 5.22
N LEU A 46 7.09 0.80 4.92
CA LEU A 46 6.41 -0.21 4.10
C LEU A 46 6.83 -0.16 2.63
N SER A 47 7.24 1.00 2.12
CA SER A 47 7.82 1.12 0.78
C SER A 47 9.13 0.35 0.66
N HIS A 48 10.03 0.50 1.64
CA HIS A 48 11.28 -0.25 1.69
C HIS A 48 11.06 -1.75 1.87
N LEU A 49 10.16 -2.14 2.79
CA LEU A 49 9.82 -3.54 3.00
C LEU A 49 9.24 -4.17 1.73
N SER A 50 8.34 -3.48 1.04
CA SER A 50 7.72 -3.98 -0.19
C SER A 50 8.73 -4.08 -1.34
N ALA A 51 9.67 -3.13 -1.46
CA ALA A 51 10.76 -3.19 -2.42
C ALA A 51 11.69 -4.38 -2.14
N PHE A 52 12.01 -4.63 -0.87
CA PHE A 52 12.77 -5.81 -0.45
C PHE A 52 12.06 -7.12 -0.82
N LEU A 53 10.78 -7.26 -0.47
CA LEU A 53 9.97 -8.45 -0.79
C LEU A 53 9.81 -8.67 -2.30
N ASN A 54 9.95 -7.61 -3.10
CA ASN A 54 9.89 -7.67 -4.55
C ASN A 54 11.26 -7.93 -5.21
N GLY A 55 12.27 -8.30 -4.41
CA GLY A 55 13.62 -8.57 -4.88
C GLY A 55 14.28 -7.37 -5.56
N TRP A 56 13.96 -6.15 -5.09
CA TRP A 56 14.47 -4.86 -5.60
C TRP A 56 14.20 -4.60 -7.10
N LYS A 57 13.24 -5.27 -7.66
CA LYS A 57 12.75 -4.95 -9.02
C LYS A 57 12.04 -3.60 -9.06
N THR A 58 11.56 -3.14 -7.91
CA THR A 58 10.93 -1.85 -7.69
C THR A 58 11.74 -1.02 -6.69
N ARG A 59 11.66 0.30 -6.78
CA ARG A 59 12.29 1.21 -5.81
C ARG A 59 11.28 1.58 -4.73
N PRO A 60 11.72 1.90 -3.49
CA PRO A 60 10.79 2.36 -2.44
C PRO A 60 9.90 3.54 -2.89
N GLU A 61 10.47 4.50 -3.64
CA GLU A 61 9.75 5.69 -4.11
C GLU A 61 8.63 5.36 -5.10
N ASP A 62 8.68 4.22 -5.75
CA ASP A 62 7.67 3.82 -6.73
C ASP A 62 6.34 3.46 -6.06
N LEU A 63 6.35 3.03 -4.78
CA LEU A 63 5.11 2.79 -4.03
C LEU A 63 4.30 4.08 -3.88
N GLY A 64 4.96 5.19 -3.51
CA GLY A 64 4.32 6.50 -3.42
C GLY A 64 3.66 6.91 -4.73
N LYS A 65 4.35 6.71 -5.86
CA LYS A 65 3.81 7.02 -7.20
C LYS A 65 2.58 6.17 -7.54
N GLU A 66 2.59 4.88 -7.20
CA GLU A 66 1.41 4.02 -7.43
C GLU A 66 0.22 4.45 -6.56
N LEU A 67 0.47 4.79 -5.29
CA LEU A 67 -0.56 5.33 -4.41
C LEU A 67 -1.10 6.68 -4.91
N ASP A 68 -0.23 7.55 -5.45
CA ASP A 68 -0.63 8.81 -6.09
C ASP A 68 -1.51 8.56 -7.32
N ARG A 69 -1.19 7.55 -8.16
CA ARG A 69 -2.02 7.14 -9.30
C ARG A 69 -3.41 6.68 -8.88
N VAL A 70 -3.49 5.89 -7.79
CA VAL A 70 -4.78 5.45 -7.23
C VAL A 70 -5.60 6.65 -6.75
N ALA A 71 -4.98 7.57 -6.00
CA ALA A 71 -5.64 8.77 -5.51
C ALA A 71 -6.12 9.68 -6.65
N GLN A 72 -5.28 9.89 -7.68
CA GLN A 72 -5.65 10.68 -8.86
C GLN A 72 -6.79 10.03 -9.65
N ALA A 73 -6.80 8.70 -9.77
CA ALA A 73 -7.91 7.99 -10.41
C ALA A 73 -9.21 8.18 -9.62
N ALA A 74 -9.15 8.05 -8.30
CA ALA A 74 -10.30 8.28 -7.43
C ALA A 74 -10.83 9.72 -7.56
N PHE A 75 -9.94 10.70 -7.57
CA PHE A 75 -10.32 12.11 -7.73
C PHE A 75 -10.92 12.41 -9.11
N ARG A 76 -10.40 11.81 -10.17
CA ARG A 76 -10.97 11.96 -11.52
C ARG A 76 -12.38 11.36 -11.63
N ASP A 77 -12.59 10.22 -10.97
CA ASP A 77 -13.88 9.50 -11.07
C ASP A 77 -14.99 10.16 -10.26
N GLN A 78 -14.67 10.73 -9.09
CA GLN A 78 -15.68 11.19 -8.12
C GLN A 78 -15.43 12.61 -7.58
N GLY A 79 -14.27 13.20 -7.87
CA GLY A 79 -13.90 14.49 -7.28
C GLY A 79 -13.47 14.35 -5.82
N ARG A 80 -13.89 15.32 -5.01
CA ARG A 80 -13.59 15.31 -3.57
C ARG A 80 -14.50 14.32 -2.85
N MET A 81 -13.93 13.44 -2.08
CA MET A 81 -14.65 12.39 -1.34
C MET A 81 -14.41 12.51 0.17
N ASP A 82 -15.39 12.10 0.96
CA ASP A 82 -15.20 11.80 2.37
C ASP A 82 -14.60 10.38 2.57
N ALA A 83 -14.35 10.02 3.83
CA ALA A 83 -13.72 8.73 4.12
C ALA A 83 -14.59 7.53 3.73
N ARG A 84 -15.91 7.65 3.83
CA ARG A 84 -16.86 6.59 3.44
C ARG A 84 -16.88 6.42 1.93
N GLU A 85 -17.04 7.51 1.20
CA GLU A 85 -17.06 7.51 -0.26
C GLU A 85 -15.77 6.95 -0.85
N LEU A 86 -14.61 7.31 -0.24
CA LEU A 86 -13.33 6.75 -0.64
C LEU A 86 -13.23 5.24 -0.36
N ALA A 87 -13.66 4.77 0.81
CA ALA A 87 -13.67 3.34 1.10
C ALA A 87 -14.61 2.57 0.16
N GLU A 88 -15.78 3.12 -0.15
CA GLU A 88 -16.70 2.55 -1.13
C GLU A 88 -16.06 2.47 -2.52
N TRP A 89 -15.35 3.52 -2.95
CA TRP A 89 -14.65 3.55 -4.24
C TRP A 89 -13.53 2.51 -4.31
N LEU A 90 -12.77 2.32 -3.22
CA LEU A 90 -11.66 1.36 -3.16
C LEU A 90 -12.15 -0.09 -3.07
N PHE A 91 -13.17 -0.38 -2.26
CA PHE A 91 -13.49 -1.75 -1.82
C PHE A 91 -14.89 -2.21 -2.19
N ALA A 92 -15.86 -1.31 -2.40
CA ALA A 92 -17.20 -1.72 -2.74
C ALA A 92 -17.36 -1.96 -4.25
N ARG A 93 -18.28 -2.84 -4.57
CA ARG A 93 -18.57 -3.22 -5.95
C ARG A 93 -19.55 -2.19 -6.56
N ARG A 94 -19.04 -1.18 -7.25
CA ARG A 94 -19.87 -0.31 -8.12
C ARG A 94 -19.82 -0.74 -9.59
N ALA A 95 -18.82 -1.54 -9.96
CA ALA A 95 -18.68 -2.21 -11.25
C ALA A 95 -18.50 -3.70 -10.99
N GLU A 96 -18.32 -4.50 -12.04
CA GLU A 96 -18.22 -5.96 -11.92
C GLU A 96 -17.08 -6.42 -10.98
N ILE A 97 -16.04 -5.60 -10.75
CA ILE A 97 -14.89 -5.96 -9.93
C ILE A 97 -14.53 -4.76 -9.00
N PRO A 98 -14.45 -4.95 -7.65
CA PRO A 98 -13.92 -3.93 -6.76
C PRO A 98 -12.42 -3.70 -7.07
N ARG A 99 -11.93 -2.47 -6.89
CA ARG A 99 -10.52 -2.15 -7.14
C ARG A 99 -9.59 -2.94 -6.21
N PHE A 100 -9.97 -3.07 -4.95
CA PHE A 100 -9.26 -3.87 -3.95
C PHE A 100 -10.23 -4.79 -3.20
N ARG A 101 -9.75 -5.97 -2.83
CA ARG A 101 -10.54 -6.97 -2.10
C ARG A 101 -9.68 -7.85 -1.20
N GLY A 102 -10.28 -8.48 -0.21
CA GLY A 102 -9.64 -9.50 0.59
C GLY A 102 -9.25 -10.73 -0.22
N ASN A 103 -8.04 -11.24 -0.04
CA ASN A 103 -7.58 -12.50 -0.63
C ASN A 103 -8.00 -13.68 0.26
N SER A 104 -9.29 -14.01 0.26
CA SER A 104 -9.83 -15.08 1.09
C SER A 104 -9.41 -16.48 0.65
N LYS A 105 -9.07 -16.67 -0.62
CA LYS A 105 -8.64 -17.98 -1.16
C LYS A 105 -7.23 -18.34 -0.72
N ASN A 106 -6.33 -17.35 -0.63
CA ASN A 106 -4.94 -17.51 -0.23
C ASN A 106 -4.60 -16.52 0.89
N TYR A 107 -5.34 -16.60 2.00
CA TYR A 107 -5.24 -15.63 3.10
C TYR A 107 -3.82 -15.51 3.68
N TYR A 108 -3.12 -16.62 3.82
CA TYR A 108 -1.77 -16.69 4.41
C TYR A 108 -0.64 -16.54 3.39
N ALA A 109 -0.95 -16.26 2.12
CA ALA A 109 0.08 -16.03 1.12
C ALA A 109 0.94 -14.82 1.50
N PRO A 110 2.28 -14.94 1.53
CA PRO A 110 3.19 -13.86 1.96
C PRO A 110 3.08 -12.62 1.06
N GLU A 111 2.71 -12.79 -0.20
CA GLU A 111 2.48 -11.70 -1.17
C GLU A 111 1.40 -10.72 -0.71
N ASN A 112 0.43 -11.16 0.12
CA ASN A 112 -0.60 -10.29 0.68
C ASN A 112 -0.02 -9.14 1.53
N SER A 113 1.22 -9.26 2.00
CA SER A 113 1.92 -8.24 2.78
C SER A 113 2.82 -7.34 1.92
N ASN A 114 3.01 -7.66 0.65
CA ASN A 114 3.77 -6.85 -0.30
C ASN A 114 2.84 -5.82 -0.96
N LEU A 115 2.98 -4.54 -0.61
CA LEU A 115 2.06 -3.50 -1.09
C LEU A 115 2.14 -3.28 -2.62
N PHE A 116 3.28 -3.51 -3.27
CA PHE A 116 3.36 -3.47 -4.73
C PHE A 116 2.49 -4.55 -5.36
N TRP A 117 2.59 -5.77 -4.83
CA TRP A 117 1.78 -6.88 -5.30
C TRP A 117 0.29 -6.61 -5.07
N VAL A 118 -0.06 -6.07 -3.91
CA VAL A 118 -1.46 -5.74 -3.56
C VAL A 118 -2.01 -4.66 -4.49
N LEU A 119 -1.23 -3.62 -4.79
CA LEU A 119 -1.63 -2.55 -5.72
C LEU A 119 -1.82 -3.08 -7.15
N GLU A 120 -0.93 -3.98 -7.58
CA GLU A 120 -1.00 -4.58 -8.93
C GLU A 120 -2.16 -5.57 -9.06
N ARG A 121 -2.35 -6.44 -8.06
CA ARG A 121 -3.33 -7.54 -8.12
C ARG A 121 -4.71 -7.18 -7.59
N GLY A 122 -4.82 -6.08 -6.88
CA GLY A 122 -6.07 -5.66 -6.23
C GLY A 122 -6.54 -6.61 -5.12
N MET A 123 -5.63 -7.40 -4.54
CA MET A 123 -5.94 -8.34 -3.47
C MET A 123 -4.93 -8.25 -2.34
N GLY A 124 -5.36 -8.39 -1.07
CA GLY A 124 -4.47 -8.32 0.06
C GLY A 124 -5.07 -8.91 1.34
N ASN A 125 -4.29 -8.84 2.41
CA ASN A 125 -4.75 -9.16 3.75
C ASN A 125 -5.38 -7.91 4.43
N PRO A 126 -6.03 -8.05 5.61
CA PRO A 126 -6.65 -6.92 6.29
C PRO A 126 -5.70 -5.76 6.56
N ILE A 127 -4.43 -6.04 6.91
CA ILE A 127 -3.43 -5.02 7.24
C ILE A 127 -3.03 -4.24 5.99
N SER A 128 -2.66 -4.92 4.92
CA SER A 128 -2.22 -4.28 3.68
C SER A 128 -3.31 -3.43 3.04
N LEU A 129 -4.56 -3.90 3.05
CA LEU A 129 -5.71 -3.16 2.53
C LEU A 129 -6.01 -1.91 3.38
N SER A 130 -5.91 -2.02 4.72
CA SER A 130 -6.06 -0.87 5.61
C SER A 130 -4.92 0.15 5.42
N CYS A 131 -3.69 -0.29 5.15
CA CYS A 131 -2.56 0.59 4.82
C CYS A 131 -2.82 1.34 3.50
N ILE A 132 -3.28 0.65 2.44
CA ILE A 132 -3.64 1.30 1.18
C ILE A 132 -4.73 2.34 1.39
N TYR A 133 -5.80 2.00 2.12
CA TYR A 133 -6.86 2.96 2.45
C TYR A 133 -6.30 4.19 3.18
N ARG A 134 -5.50 3.99 4.22
CA ARG A 134 -4.87 5.07 4.99
C ARG A 134 -4.00 5.98 4.12
N PHE A 135 -3.15 5.40 3.27
CA PHE A 135 -2.23 6.17 2.43
C PHE A 135 -2.94 6.93 1.32
N VAL A 136 -3.97 6.34 0.70
CA VAL A 136 -4.79 7.04 -0.30
C VAL A 136 -5.63 8.13 0.39
N ALA A 137 -6.24 7.86 1.54
CA ALA A 137 -7.03 8.81 2.31
C ALA A 137 -6.21 10.05 2.70
N ARG A 138 -4.94 9.88 3.10
CA ARG A 138 -4.03 11.00 3.38
C ARG A 138 -3.88 11.96 2.19
N ARG A 139 -3.87 11.44 0.98
CA ARG A 139 -3.81 12.24 -0.26
C ARG A 139 -5.07 13.07 -0.51
N PHE A 140 -6.17 12.67 0.11
CA PHE A 140 -7.42 13.44 0.17
C PHE A 140 -7.52 14.38 1.39
N GLY A 141 -6.46 14.42 2.24
CA GLY A 141 -6.49 15.17 3.50
C GLY A 141 -7.38 14.53 4.57
N LEU A 142 -7.68 13.24 4.45
CA LEU A 142 -8.51 12.49 5.36
C LEU A 142 -7.65 11.74 6.39
N ALA A 143 -8.06 11.76 7.66
CA ALA A 143 -7.41 11.02 8.74
C ALA A 143 -8.02 9.62 8.85
N VAL A 144 -7.21 8.60 8.50
CA VAL A 144 -7.54 7.19 8.66
C VAL A 144 -6.43 6.52 9.44
N GLU A 145 -6.77 5.74 10.43
CA GLU A 145 -5.82 5.03 11.29
C GLU A 145 -6.05 3.52 11.25
N GLY A 146 -4.98 2.75 11.50
CA GLY A 146 -5.10 1.31 11.70
C GLY A 146 -5.66 0.99 13.09
N CYS A 147 -6.48 -0.03 13.19
CA CYS A 147 -7.07 -0.50 14.44
C CYS A 147 -6.88 -2.02 14.58
N ASN A 148 -6.08 -2.40 15.57
CA ASN A 148 -5.94 -3.80 15.92
C ASN A 148 -7.18 -4.24 16.71
N PHE A 149 -7.99 -5.10 16.11
CA PHE A 149 -9.23 -5.62 16.70
C PHE A 149 -9.05 -7.13 16.99
N PRO A 150 -9.63 -7.70 18.06
CA PRO A 150 -9.48 -9.11 18.36
C PRO A 150 -9.82 -10.01 17.17
N GLY A 151 -8.82 -10.76 16.68
CA GLY A 151 -8.97 -11.66 15.54
C GLY A 151 -9.04 -10.99 14.15
N HIS A 152 -8.94 -9.64 14.07
CA HIS A 152 -9.01 -8.93 12.80
C HIS A 152 -8.25 -7.61 12.84
N PHE A 153 -7.92 -7.05 11.67
CA PHE A 153 -7.36 -5.70 11.56
C PHE A 153 -8.31 -4.81 10.76
N LEU A 154 -8.66 -3.67 11.32
CA LEU A 154 -9.60 -2.72 10.76
C LEU A 154 -8.92 -1.37 10.53
N ALA A 155 -9.54 -0.51 9.75
CA ALA A 155 -9.26 0.91 9.78
C ALA A 155 -10.27 1.62 10.68
N ARG A 156 -9.90 2.80 11.22
CA ARG A 156 -10.82 3.66 11.95
C ARG A 156 -10.79 5.07 11.40
N VAL A 157 -11.94 5.71 11.40
CA VAL A 157 -12.11 7.08 10.94
C VAL A 157 -13.09 7.83 11.85
N THR A 158 -12.88 9.13 12.06
CA THR A 158 -13.84 10.00 12.74
C THR A 158 -14.58 10.80 11.69
N MET A 159 -15.92 10.65 11.65
CA MET A 159 -16.79 11.42 10.76
C MET A 159 -17.97 11.98 11.58
N ASN A 160 -18.26 13.28 11.41
CA ASN A 160 -19.35 13.96 12.12
C ASN A 160 -19.31 13.74 13.64
N GLY A 161 -18.09 13.78 14.23
CA GLY A 161 -17.88 13.58 15.67
C GLY A 161 -18.09 12.15 16.18
N ARG A 162 -18.28 11.18 15.29
CA ARG A 162 -18.46 9.75 15.62
C ARG A 162 -17.31 8.92 15.08
N LEU A 163 -16.89 7.94 15.88
CA LEU A 163 -15.86 6.98 15.50
C LEU A 163 -16.50 5.82 14.74
N TRP A 164 -15.91 5.51 13.58
CA TRP A 164 -16.30 4.40 12.72
C TRP A 164 -15.15 3.43 12.52
N LEU A 165 -15.46 2.14 12.52
CA LEU A 165 -14.56 1.07 12.10
C LEU A 165 -14.86 0.70 10.65
N VAL A 166 -13.81 0.45 9.88
CA VAL A 166 -13.90 0.13 8.44
C VAL A 166 -13.21 -1.19 8.17
N ASP A 167 -13.96 -2.17 7.72
CA ASP A 167 -13.46 -3.48 7.35
C ASP A 167 -13.04 -3.48 5.87
N CYS A 168 -11.80 -3.12 5.60
CA CYS A 168 -11.24 -3.06 4.25
C CYS A 168 -11.21 -4.44 3.56
N PHE A 169 -11.08 -5.53 4.34
CA PHE A 169 -11.05 -6.89 3.81
C PHE A 169 -12.43 -7.36 3.33
N ASN A 170 -13.48 -6.95 4.06
CA ASN A 170 -14.86 -7.27 3.74
C ASN A 170 -15.56 -6.07 3.09
N ARG A 171 -15.04 -5.64 1.93
CA ARG A 171 -15.62 -4.61 1.04
C ARG A 171 -15.76 -3.21 1.63
N GLY A 172 -14.88 -2.82 2.54
CA GLY A 172 -14.95 -1.50 3.16
C GLY A 172 -16.19 -1.27 4.02
N ARG A 173 -16.71 -2.31 4.68
CA ARG A 173 -17.90 -2.24 5.51
C ARG A 173 -17.67 -1.32 6.70
N PHE A 174 -18.56 -0.33 6.85
CA PHE A 174 -18.58 0.59 7.98
C PHE A 174 -19.41 0.03 9.15
N MET A 175 -18.85 0.16 10.35
CA MET A 175 -19.48 -0.22 11.63
C MET A 175 -19.28 0.93 12.61
N LEU A 176 -20.29 1.24 13.40
CA LEU A 176 -20.15 2.21 14.50
C LEU A 176 -19.28 1.58 15.58
N ALA A 177 -18.28 2.31 16.09
CA ALA A 177 -17.37 1.83 17.14
C ALA A 177 -18.04 1.85 18.51
#